data_7f4c0435ffc93f2681d1469412f61029
#
_entry.id   7f4c0435ffc93f2681d1469412f61029
#
_cell.length_a   1.000
_cell.length_b   1.000
_cell.length_c   1.000
_cell.angle_alpha   90.00
_cell.angle_beta   90.00
_cell.angle_gamma   90.00
#
_symmetry.space_group_name_H-M   'P 1'
#
loop_
_entity.id
_entity.type
_entity.pdbx_description
1 polymer ?
#
loop_
_entity_poly.entity_id
_entity_poly.type
_entity_poly.pdbx_seq_one_letter_code
_entity_poly.pdbx_strand_id
1 'polypeptide(L)'
;RTPTSIFTKPEYRDSIYNALKNVVHIRVWKKEEIPAELNYGSSDRVGDIVVAPELGWQFTDVPRALKGAHGYFPQSPDMQVMFRACGPDFKEGYESKGFVNVDIYPLLAYLMKITPEKTDGQFERIKDILKDLSF
;
A
#
# COMPACT_ATOMS: atom_id res chain seq x y z
N ARG A 1 -2.73 10.09 -11.86
CA ARG A 1 -3.21 8.86 -11.19
C ARG A 1 -2.07 7.87 -11.02
N THR A 2 -2.08 7.14 -9.94
CA THR A 2 -1.06 6.15 -9.58
C THR A 2 -1.68 5.07 -8.70
N PRO A 3 -1.53 3.79 -8.92
CA PRO A 3 -1.45 3.08 -10.20
C PRO A 3 -2.79 3.06 -10.93
N THR A 4 -2.91 2.35 -12.05
CA THR A 4 -4.17 2.18 -12.77
C THR A 4 -4.34 0.74 -13.24
N SER A 5 -5.61 0.34 -13.43
CA SER A 5 -5.96 -0.97 -13.97
C SER A 5 -6.58 -0.83 -15.35
N ILE A 6 -6.27 -1.77 -16.21
CA ILE A 6 -6.86 -1.92 -17.53
C ILE A 6 -7.75 -3.17 -17.51
N PHE A 7 -9.02 -2.99 -17.84
CA PHE A 7 -9.96 -4.08 -18.06
C PHE A 7 -10.06 -4.31 -19.56
N THR A 8 -9.92 -5.54 -19.99
CA THR A 8 -9.90 -5.87 -21.41
C THR A 8 -10.53 -7.23 -21.67
N LYS A 9 -10.86 -7.48 -22.93
CA LYS A 9 -11.25 -8.81 -23.35
C LYS A 9 -10.01 -9.73 -23.40
N PRO A 10 -10.16 -11.04 -23.12
CA PRO A 10 -9.04 -11.98 -23.09
C PRO A 10 -8.17 -11.93 -24.35
N GLU A 11 -8.77 -11.80 -25.54
CA GLU A 11 -8.07 -11.78 -26.83
C GLU A 11 -7.12 -10.59 -27.01
N TYR A 12 -7.31 -9.48 -26.27
CA TYR A 12 -6.46 -8.30 -26.36
C TYR A 12 -5.43 -8.20 -25.24
N ARG A 13 -5.55 -9.03 -24.21
CA ARG A 13 -4.74 -8.94 -23.00
C ARG A 13 -3.24 -8.97 -23.28
N ASP A 14 -2.81 -9.97 -24.04
CA ASP A 14 -1.39 -10.15 -24.35
C ASP A 14 -0.85 -9.06 -25.27
N SER A 15 -1.64 -8.59 -26.22
CA SER A 15 -1.24 -7.51 -27.12
C SER A 15 -1.06 -6.19 -26.36
N ILE A 16 -1.97 -5.86 -25.45
CA ILE A 16 -1.86 -4.67 -24.59
C ILE A 16 -0.64 -4.77 -23.66
N TYR A 17 -0.48 -5.91 -22.99
CA TYR A 17 0.67 -6.15 -22.11
C TYR A 17 1.99 -5.98 -22.87
N ASN A 18 2.12 -6.61 -24.04
CA ASN A 18 3.33 -6.54 -24.86
C ASN A 18 3.62 -5.12 -25.39
N ALA A 19 2.58 -4.33 -25.65
CA ALA A 19 2.74 -2.93 -26.06
C ALA A 19 3.26 -2.05 -24.92
N LEU A 20 2.89 -2.36 -23.67
CA LEU A 20 3.20 -1.52 -22.51
C LEU A 20 4.45 -1.94 -21.74
N LYS A 21 4.80 -3.24 -21.69
CA LYS A 21 5.85 -3.77 -20.82
C LYS A 21 7.25 -3.17 -21.01
N ASN A 22 7.52 -2.59 -22.20
CA ASN A 22 8.80 -1.96 -22.52
C ASN A 22 8.75 -0.42 -22.52
N VAL A 23 7.62 0.15 -22.12
CA VAL A 23 7.50 1.62 -21.99
C VAL A 23 8.29 2.04 -20.75
N VAL A 24 9.16 3.05 -20.94
CA VAL A 24 9.99 3.57 -19.85
C VAL A 24 9.15 4.26 -18.77
N HIS A 25 9.66 4.25 -17.54
CA HIS A 25 9.04 4.91 -16.37
C HIS A 25 7.69 4.36 -15.94
N ILE A 26 7.34 3.17 -16.41
CA ILE A 26 6.20 2.42 -15.90
C ILE A 26 6.57 0.97 -15.62
N ARG A 27 5.86 0.35 -14.69
CA ARG A 27 5.86 -1.09 -14.47
C ARG A 27 4.51 -1.65 -14.85
N VAL A 28 4.51 -2.79 -15.51
CA VAL A 28 3.31 -3.41 -16.04
C VAL A 28 3.27 -4.88 -15.64
N TRP A 29 2.15 -5.32 -15.13
CA TRP A 29 1.91 -6.72 -14.76
C TRP A 29 0.57 -7.18 -15.31
N LYS A 30 0.49 -8.41 -15.71
CA LYS A 30 -0.78 -9.11 -15.72
C LYS A 30 -1.24 -9.31 -14.27
N LYS A 31 -2.53 -9.41 -14.02
CA LYS A 31 -3.10 -9.51 -12.68
C LYS A 31 -2.42 -10.60 -11.82
N GLU A 32 -2.18 -11.76 -12.41
CA GLU A 32 -1.54 -12.91 -11.76
C GLU A 32 -0.02 -12.79 -11.58
N GLU A 33 0.62 -11.81 -12.23
CA GLU A 33 2.06 -11.55 -12.14
C GLU A 33 2.41 -10.44 -11.12
N ILE A 34 1.39 -9.86 -10.47
CA ILE A 34 1.61 -8.81 -9.48
C ILE A 34 2.41 -9.39 -8.31
N PRO A 35 3.51 -8.73 -7.89
CA PRO A 35 4.33 -9.19 -6.77
C PRO A 35 3.51 -9.40 -5.49
N ALA A 36 3.67 -10.56 -4.85
CA ALA A 36 2.89 -10.94 -3.67
C ALA A 36 3.08 -9.98 -2.48
N GLU A 37 4.27 -9.37 -2.37
CA GLU A 37 4.58 -8.38 -1.33
C GLU A 37 3.74 -7.10 -1.41
N LEU A 38 3.07 -6.85 -2.54
CA LEU A 38 2.16 -5.72 -2.69
C LEU A 38 0.77 -5.98 -2.09
N ASN A 39 0.47 -7.22 -1.72
CA ASN A 39 -0.86 -7.64 -1.22
C ASN A 39 -2.00 -7.10 -2.11
N TYR A 40 -1.78 -7.13 -3.42
CA TYR A 40 -2.68 -6.56 -4.42
C TYR A 40 -2.86 -7.55 -5.58
N GLY A 41 -4.03 -7.53 -6.21
CA GLY A 41 -4.29 -8.39 -7.38
C GLY A 41 -5.29 -9.52 -7.12
N SER A 42 -5.56 -9.91 -5.87
CA SER A 42 -6.47 -11.02 -5.55
C SER A 42 -7.96 -10.69 -5.75
N SER A 43 -8.33 -9.41 -5.71
CA SER A 43 -9.72 -8.97 -5.85
C SER A 43 -10.17 -8.94 -7.32
N ASP A 44 -11.44 -9.31 -7.57
CA ASP A 44 -12.07 -9.20 -8.89
C ASP A 44 -12.25 -7.75 -9.38
N ARG A 45 -12.03 -6.78 -8.47
CA ARG A 45 -12.02 -5.35 -8.81
C ARG A 45 -10.73 -4.87 -9.45
N VAL A 46 -9.68 -5.68 -9.40
CA VAL A 46 -8.42 -5.39 -10.08
C VAL A 46 -8.53 -5.83 -11.53
N GLY A 47 -8.16 -4.92 -12.44
CA GLY A 47 -8.21 -5.19 -13.87
C GLY A 47 -7.20 -6.26 -14.33
N ASP A 48 -7.34 -6.69 -15.57
CA ASP A 48 -6.55 -7.76 -16.17
C ASP A 48 -5.06 -7.42 -16.29
N ILE A 49 -4.75 -6.12 -16.40
CA ILE A 49 -3.39 -5.57 -16.45
C ILE A 49 -3.32 -4.40 -15.48
N VAL A 50 -2.27 -4.36 -14.67
CA VAL A 50 -1.98 -3.26 -13.76
C VAL A 50 -0.76 -2.51 -14.25
N VAL A 51 -0.86 -1.19 -14.28
CA VAL A 51 0.21 -0.30 -14.70
C VAL A 51 0.48 0.69 -13.57
N ALA A 52 1.74 0.78 -13.13
CA ALA A 52 2.17 1.70 -12.09
C ALA A 52 3.32 2.56 -12.61
N PRO A 53 3.27 3.89 -12.45
CA PRO A 53 4.38 4.75 -12.80
C PRO A 53 5.52 4.57 -11.78
N GLU A 54 6.73 4.79 -12.21
CA GLU A 54 7.89 4.88 -11.33
C GLU A 54 7.81 6.14 -10.46
N LEU A 55 8.56 6.13 -9.35
CA LEU A 55 8.64 7.28 -8.45
C LEU A 55 9.04 8.55 -9.22
N GLY A 56 8.33 9.64 -8.97
CA GLY A 56 8.50 10.91 -9.67
C GLY A 56 7.72 11.03 -10.98
N TRP A 57 7.06 9.96 -11.42
CA TRP A 57 6.21 9.94 -12.62
C TRP A 57 4.74 9.77 -12.26
N GLN A 58 3.85 10.27 -13.10
CA GLN A 58 2.40 10.10 -12.91
C GLN A 58 1.66 10.06 -14.26
N PHE A 59 0.56 9.33 -14.28
CA PHE A 59 -0.37 9.39 -15.42
C PHE A 59 -1.22 10.65 -15.30
N THR A 60 -1.23 11.46 -16.36
CA THR A 60 -2.02 12.69 -16.41
C THR A 60 -2.47 12.98 -17.82
N ASP A 61 -3.66 13.51 -17.91
CA ASP A 61 -4.30 14.02 -19.13
C ASP A 61 -4.30 15.55 -19.18
N VAL A 62 -3.68 16.20 -18.20
CA VAL A 62 -3.56 17.66 -18.14
C VAL A 62 -2.13 18.12 -18.37
N PRO A 63 -1.92 19.31 -18.94
CA PRO A 63 -0.58 19.83 -19.26
C PRO A 63 0.33 20.04 -18.07
N ARG A 64 -0.23 20.12 -16.87
CA ARG A 64 0.55 20.36 -15.64
C ARG A 64 0.34 19.23 -14.64
N ALA A 65 1.42 18.52 -14.35
CA ALA A 65 1.46 17.52 -13.30
C ALA A 65 1.24 18.14 -11.91
N LEU A 66 0.63 17.38 -11.01
CA LEU A 66 0.54 17.74 -9.59
C LEU A 66 1.95 17.77 -8.98
N LYS A 67 2.20 18.76 -8.10
CA LYS A 67 3.51 18.89 -7.41
C LYS A 67 3.75 17.81 -6.36
N GLY A 68 2.72 17.12 -5.92
CA GLY A 68 2.80 16.01 -4.98
C GLY A 68 1.84 14.89 -5.40
N ALA A 69 2.26 13.65 -5.20
CA ALA A 69 1.48 12.47 -5.47
C ALA A 69 1.82 11.36 -4.46
N HIS A 70 0.97 10.36 -4.38
CA HIS A 70 1.13 9.17 -3.55
C HIS A 70 0.71 7.92 -4.32
N GLY A 71 0.79 6.74 -3.71
CA GLY A 71 0.39 5.48 -4.35
C GLY A 71 1.52 4.83 -5.17
N TYR A 72 2.78 5.21 -4.88
CA TYR A 72 3.96 4.50 -5.37
C TYR A 72 4.28 3.29 -4.49
N PHE A 73 5.35 2.59 -4.81
CA PHE A 73 5.76 1.40 -4.06
C PHE A 73 6.01 1.73 -2.59
N PRO A 74 5.43 0.95 -1.65
CA PRO A 74 5.53 1.22 -0.21
C PRO A 74 6.96 1.13 0.34
N GLN A 75 7.85 0.44 -0.37
CA GLN A 75 9.28 0.35 -0.02
C GLN A 75 10.05 1.64 -0.31
N SER A 76 9.46 2.56 -1.10
CA SER A 76 10.09 3.85 -1.36
C SER A 76 10.11 4.71 -0.08
N PRO A 77 11.27 5.27 0.31
CA PRO A 77 11.36 6.18 1.46
C PRO A 77 10.40 7.36 1.37
N ASP A 78 10.12 7.86 0.17
CA ASP A 78 9.20 8.99 -0.07
C ASP A 78 7.73 8.64 0.21
N MET A 79 7.42 7.34 0.34
CA MET A 79 6.08 6.86 0.69
C MET A 79 5.93 6.59 2.19
N GLN A 80 7.00 6.74 2.97
CA GLN A 80 6.92 6.62 4.41
C GLN A 80 6.18 7.83 5.00
N VAL A 81 5.35 7.56 6.00
CA VAL A 81 4.54 8.57 6.68
C VAL A 81 4.85 8.58 8.16
N MET A 82 4.64 9.72 8.78
CA MET A 82 4.78 9.87 10.22
C MET A 82 3.56 9.25 10.92
N PHE A 83 3.82 8.44 11.94
CA PHE A 83 2.83 8.03 12.92
C PHE A 83 3.12 8.73 14.26
N ARG A 84 2.09 9.27 14.89
CA ARG A 84 2.17 9.85 16.22
C ARG A 84 0.96 9.44 17.04
N ALA A 85 1.22 8.99 18.24
CA ALA A 85 0.17 8.61 19.19
C ALA A 85 0.45 9.22 20.56
N CYS A 86 -0.62 9.53 21.29
CA CYS A 86 -0.56 9.97 22.69
C CYS A 86 -1.81 9.49 23.42
N GLY A 87 -1.70 9.35 24.72
CA GLY A 87 -2.81 8.90 25.59
C GLY A 87 -2.32 8.01 26.72
N PRO A 88 -3.20 7.60 27.61
CA PRO A 88 -2.84 6.86 28.83
C PRO A 88 -2.12 5.54 28.55
N ASP A 89 -2.46 4.87 27.45
CA ASP A 89 -1.93 3.55 27.10
C ASP A 89 -0.58 3.60 26.37
N PHE A 90 -0.16 4.77 25.88
CA PHE A 90 1.09 4.92 25.13
C PHE A 90 2.27 5.29 26.02
N LYS A 91 3.45 4.76 25.68
CA LYS A 91 4.71 5.16 26.31
C LYS A 91 5.01 6.63 26.00
N GLU A 92 5.49 7.34 27.00
CA GLU A 92 5.90 8.74 26.86
C GLU A 92 7.35 8.83 26.36
N GLY A 93 7.60 9.74 25.41
CA GLY A 93 8.95 9.95 24.87
C GLY A 93 9.52 8.74 24.12
N TYR A 94 8.69 7.80 23.70
CA TYR A 94 9.10 6.58 23.01
C TYR A 94 9.15 6.80 21.49
N GLU A 95 10.27 6.43 20.90
CA GLU A 95 10.45 6.38 19.45
C GLU A 95 10.40 4.93 18.98
N SER A 96 9.40 4.60 18.19
CA SER A 96 9.17 3.27 17.66
C SER A 96 10.01 3.00 16.42
N LYS A 97 10.36 1.74 16.21
CA LYS A 97 10.77 1.27 14.88
C LYS A 97 9.63 1.47 13.89
N GLY A 98 9.98 1.60 12.61
CA GLY A 98 8.97 1.64 11.54
C GLY A 98 8.12 0.37 11.52
N PHE A 99 6.84 0.52 11.24
CA PHE A 99 5.87 -0.57 11.10
C PHE A 99 4.99 -0.32 9.87
N VAL A 100 4.23 -1.31 9.44
CA VAL A 100 3.37 -1.18 8.27
C VAL A 100 1.99 -0.63 8.67
N ASN A 101 1.40 0.19 7.80
CA ASN A 101 0.14 0.90 8.08
C ASN A 101 -1.02 -0.02 8.49
N VAL A 102 -1.06 -1.25 7.96
CA VAL A 102 -2.10 -2.24 8.29
C VAL A 102 -2.07 -2.69 9.75
N ASP A 103 -0.95 -2.49 10.48
CA ASP A 103 -0.83 -2.83 11.90
C ASP A 103 -1.60 -1.88 12.83
N ILE A 104 -2.02 -0.72 12.32
CA ILE A 104 -2.84 0.23 13.08
C ILE A 104 -4.21 -0.36 13.41
N TYR A 105 -4.79 -1.17 12.52
CA TYR A 105 -6.11 -1.77 12.76
C TYR A 105 -6.12 -2.69 14.00
N PRO A 106 -5.24 -3.70 14.13
CA PRO A 106 -5.20 -4.51 15.35
C PRO A 106 -4.77 -3.73 16.60
N LEU A 107 -3.96 -2.66 16.47
CA LEU A 107 -3.68 -1.77 17.58
C LEU A 107 -4.95 -1.08 18.09
N LEU A 108 -5.74 -0.51 17.18
CA LEU A 108 -7.00 0.14 17.57
C LEU A 108 -7.98 -0.85 18.19
N ALA A 109 -8.10 -2.05 17.62
CA ALA A 109 -8.95 -3.10 18.18
C ALA A 109 -8.53 -3.45 19.62
N TYR A 110 -7.22 -3.57 19.86
CA TYR A 110 -6.67 -3.82 21.19
C TYR A 110 -7.06 -2.68 22.18
N LEU A 111 -6.82 -1.44 21.82
CA LEU A 111 -7.14 -0.27 22.65
C LEU A 111 -8.64 -0.16 22.95
N MET A 112 -9.49 -0.55 22.00
CA MET A 112 -10.94 -0.54 22.14
C MET A 112 -11.48 -1.80 22.80
N LYS A 113 -10.64 -2.79 23.12
CA LYS A 113 -11.01 -4.10 23.71
C LYS A 113 -12.04 -4.86 22.87
N ILE A 114 -11.87 -4.83 21.56
CA ILE A 114 -12.69 -5.58 20.61
C ILE A 114 -11.85 -6.62 19.88
N THR A 115 -12.48 -7.72 19.48
CA THR A 115 -11.82 -8.74 18.67
C THR A 115 -11.71 -8.24 17.22
N PRO A 116 -10.49 -8.12 16.66
CA PRO A 116 -10.33 -7.70 15.27
C PRO A 116 -10.73 -8.81 14.30
N GLU A 117 -11.24 -8.41 13.14
CA GLU A 117 -11.34 -9.31 12.01
C GLU A 117 -9.94 -9.68 11.49
N LYS A 118 -9.85 -10.81 10.79
CA LYS A 118 -8.58 -11.26 10.18
C LYS A 118 -8.16 -10.32 9.08
N THR A 119 -6.98 -9.73 9.22
CA THR A 119 -6.35 -8.85 8.23
C THR A 119 -4.87 -9.18 8.09
N ASP A 120 -4.15 -8.47 7.23
CA ASP A 120 -2.69 -8.59 7.09
C ASP A 120 -1.93 -7.87 8.22
N GLY A 121 -2.62 -7.08 9.05
CA GLY A 121 -2.07 -6.38 10.20
C GLY A 121 -1.70 -7.34 11.34
N GLN A 122 -0.59 -7.05 12.02
CA GLN A 122 -0.08 -7.83 13.14
C GLN A 122 0.18 -6.94 14.34
N PHE A 123 -0.54 -7.17 15.43
CA PHE A 123 -0.39 -6.42 16.67
C PHE A 123 1.04 -6.53 17.26
N GLU A 124 1.66 -7.69 17.12
CA GLU A 124 3.00 -7.97 17.62
C GLU A 124 4.08 -7.01 17.06
N ARG A 125 3.89 -6.47 15.86
CA ARG A 125 4.84 -5.55 15.24
C ARG A 125 4.78 -4.13 15.81
N ILE A 126 3.67 -3.76 16.47
CA ILE A 126 3.42 -2.39 16.95
C ILE A 126 3.21 -2.29 18.47
N LYS A 127 2.99 -3.40 19.16
CA LYS A 127 2.67 -3.41 20.60
C LYS A 127 3.68 -2.69 21.48
N ASP A 128 4.94 -2.61 21.07
CA ASP A 128 6.02 -2.01 21.86
C ASP A 128 5.82 -0.52 22.14
N ILE A 129 4.90 0.15 21.43
CA ILE A 129 4.56 1.56 21.69
C ILE A 129 3.67 1.73 22.92
N LEU A 130 3.07 0.64 23.41
CA LEU A 130 2.17 0.66 24.55
C LEU A 130 2.94 0.55 25.86
N LYS A 131 2.39 1.14 26.93
CA LYS A 131 2.76 0.84 28.31
C LYS A 131 2.48 -0.64 28.59
N ASP A 132 2.70 -1.07 29.81
CA ASP A 132 2.52 -2.48 30.18
C ASP A 132 1.23 -3.09 29.62
N LEU A 133 1.38 -4.25 28.96
CA LEU A 133 0.28 -5.04 28.42
C LEU A 133 -0.33 -5.96 29.49
N SER A 134 -0.24 -5.57 30.78
CA SER A 134 -0.85 -6.35 31.87
C SER A 134 -2.38 -6.24 31.79
N PHE A 135 -3.00 -7.37 31.45
CA PHE A 135 -4.41 -7.64 31.70
C PHE A 135 -4.60 -8.25 33.09
#